data_bbb3f905b152fc10faf263762095dba0
#
_entry.id   bbb3f905b152fc10faf263762095dba0
#
_cell.length_a   1.000
_cell.length_b   1.000
_cell.length_c   1.000
_cell.angle_alpha   90.00
_cell.angle_beta   90.00
_cell.angle_gamma   90.00
#
_symmetry.space_group_name_H-M   'P 1'
#
loop_
_entity.id
_entity.type
_entity.pdbx_description
1 polymer ?
#
loop_
_entity_poly.entity_id
_entity_poly.type
_entity_poly.pdbx_seq_one_letter_code
_entity_poly.pdbx_strand_id
1 'polypeptide(L)'
;GGKGIKGMETIQDDYIVEMLMTTSHHYLMFFTNMGRVYRIKAYEIPEASRTARGTAIVNLLQLAPEEKITATISIKEFAEGQYLFMATKKGIVKKTPVTDYVNVRKGGLAAMTLREDDELIEVKRTNDEKDIFLVTKYGMCIRFHEKDVRSTGRVSMGVIGMNLSDGDEVVGMQLDTQGKYLLTVSEKGMGKLTDLEEFTAQIRGGKGVKCYKIMEKTGNVVGVKILNKENEILLINTEGIVIRIECEDISILGRVTSGVKLMDVGENIKVASIARVKEESKKSDEDMLKTMETELEEESK
;
A
#
# COMPACT_ATOMS: atom_id res chain seq x y z
N GLY A 1 -12.98 -1.41 26.94
CA GLY A 1 -11.97 -0.46 26.60
C GLY A 1 -10.69 -1.12 26.15
N GLY A 2 -10.60 -1.45 24.86
CA GLY A 2 -9.36 -1.95 24.29
C GLY A 2 -8.27 -0.88 24.38
N LYS A 3 -7.17 -1.18 25.04
CA LYS A 3 -6.00 -0.32 25.01
C LYS A 3 -5.51 -0.29 23.56
N GLY A 4 -5.49 0.89 22.95
CA GLY A 4 -4.99 1.09 21.60
C GLY A 4 -3.61 0.47 21.43
N ILE A 5 -3.44 -0.22 20.32
CA ILE A 5 -2.19 -0.85 19.95
C ILE A 5 -1.16 0.27 19.70
N LYS A 6 0.03 0.12 20.22
CA LYS A 6 1.12 1.09 20.06
C LYS A 6 1.49 1.23 18.58
N GLY A 7 1.08 2.34 17.95
CA GLY A 7 1.55 2.79 16.65
C GLY A 7 0.91 2.05 15.47
N MET A 8 0.46 2.80 14.48
CA MET A 8 -0.13 2.30 13.23
C MET A 8 0.81 1.43 12.41
N GLU A 9 2.08 1.76 12.43
CA GLU A 9 3.13 1.03 11.73
C GLU A 9 3.23 -0.40 12.22
N THR A 10 3.08 -0.60 13.52
CA THR A 10 3.14 -1.90 14.17
C THR A 10 2.02 -2.84 13.70
N ILE A 11 0.81 -2.32 13.49
CA ILE A 11 -0.32 -3.13 13.01
C ILE A 11 -0.12 -3.56 11.56
N GLN A 12 0.35 -2.65 10.69
CA GLN A 12 0.65 -2.98 9.31
C GLN A 12 1.79 -3.99 9.20
N ASP A 13 2.84 -3.80 10.00
CA ASP A 13 3.99 -4.69 10.04
C ASP A 13 3.62 -6.09 10.54
N ASP A 14 2.86 -6.19 11.62
CA ASP A 14 2.38 -7.47 12.15
C ASP A 14 1.50 -8.21 11.14
N TYR A 15 0.63 -7.48 10.46
CA TYR A 15 -0.27 -8.04 9.49
C TYR A 15 0.48 -8.57 8.25
N ILE A 16 1.48 -7.83 7.79
CA ILE A 16 2.35 -8.21 6.68
C ILE A 16 3.22 -9.41 7.05
N VAL A 17 3.76 -9.45 8.26
CA VAL A 17 4.59 -10.57 8.75
C VAL A 17 3.81 -11.86 8.79
N GLU A 18 2.63 -11.88 9.38
CA GLU A 18 1.77 -13.08 9.44
C GLU A 18 1.47 -13.64 8.05
N MET A 19 1.30 -12.77 7.06
CA MET A 19 1.02 -13.19 5.69
C MET A 19 2.22 -13.75 4.94
N LEU A 20 3.40 -13.19 5.18
CA LEU A 20 4.62 -13.55 4.46
C LEU A 20 5.30 -14.79 5.04
N MET A 21 4.88 -15.21 6.21
CA MET A 21 5.45 -16.35 6.93
C MET A 21 5.08 -17.71 6.37
N THR A 22 4.05 -17.79 5.55
CA THR A 22 3.62 -19.02 4.88
C THR A 22 4.48 -19.38 3.67
N THR A 23 5.40 -18.50 3.24
CA THR A 23 6.21 -18.68 2.03
C THR A 23 7.71 -18.60 2.34
N SER A 24 8.26 -19.72 2.86
CA SER A 24 9.66 -19.83 3.33
C SER A 24 10.75 -19.54 2.28
N HIS A 25 10.42 -19.50 1.00
CA HIS A 25 11.38 -19.33 -0.10
C HIS A 25 11.38 -17.94 -0.74
N HIS A 26 10.57 -17.01 -0.22
CA HIS A 26 10.48 -15.65 -0.76
C HIS A 26 11.51 -14.72 -0.12
N TYR A 27 11.93 -13.74 -0.91
CA TYR A 27 12.67 -12.57 -0.43
C TYR A 27 11.67 -11.49 -0.06
N LEU A 28 11.86 -10.87 1.10
CA LEU A 28 11.07 -9.73 1.53
C LEU A 28 11.88 -8.46 1.30
N MET A 29 11.33 -7.58 0.48
CA MET A 29 11.90 -6.28 0.15
C MET A 29 11.15 -5.20 0.92
N PHE A 30 11.84 -4.49 1.79
CA PHE A 30 11.29 -3.41 2.60
C PHE A 30 11.79 -2.08 2.07
N PHE A 31 10.88 -1.28 1.56
CA PHE A 31 11.18 0.06 1.05
C PHE A 31 10.82 1.09 2.11
N THR A 32 11.64 2.12 2.24
CA THR A 32 11.46 3.16 3.25
C THR A 32 11.15 4.52 2.64
N ASN A 33 10.62 5.42 3.45
CA ASN A 33 10.34 6.81 3.07
C ASN A 33 11.59 7.57 2.60
N MET A 34 12.78 7.12 3.01
CA MET A 34 14.06 7.70 2.61
C MET A 34 14.60 7.17 1.28
N GLY A 35 13.80 6.38 0.55
CA GLY A 35 14.20 5.82 -0.73
C GLY A 35 15.23 4.70 -0.64
N ARG A 36 15.27 3.98 0.48
CA ARG A 36 16.14 2.84 0.68
C ARG A 36 15.34 1.54 0.62
N VAL A 37 16.03 0.46 0.29
CA VAL A 37 15.46 -0.89 0.29
C VAL A 37 16.36 -1.83 1.09
N TYR A 38 15.72 -2.68 1.88
CA TYR A 38 16.33 -3.74 2.69
C TYR A 38 15.76 -5.07 2.25
N ARG A 39 16.57 -6.11 2.24
CA ARG A 39 16.13 -7.45 1.87
C ARG A 39 16.39 -8.43 3.01
N ILE A 40 15.38 -9.21 3.33
CA ILE A 40 15.45 -10.32 4.25
C ILE A 40 14.85 -11.54 3.57
N LYS A 41 15.50 -12.70 3.70
CA LYS A 41 14.87 -13.98 3.33
C LYS A 41 13.87 -14.36 4.41
N ALA A 42 12.70 -14.84 4.02
CA ALA A 42 11.62 -15.14 4.96
C ALA A 42 12.07 -16.12 6.07
N TYR A 43 12.93 -17.09 5.76
CA TYR A 43 13.45 -18.04 6.75
C TYR A 43 14.48 -17.43 7.72
N GLU A 44 15.04 -16.25 7.43
CA GLU A 44 15.97 -15.54 8.32
C GLU A 44 15.25 -14.81 9.45
N ILE A 45 13.91 -14.72 9.40
CA ILE A 45 13.13 -14.11 10.46
C ILE A 45 13.08 -15.07 11.64
N PRO A 46 13.61 -14.68 12.84
CA PRO A 46 13.60 -15.55 13.99
C PRO A 46 12.18 -15.95 14.42
N GLU A 47 12.03 -17.19 14.90
CA GLU A 47 10.75 -17.71 15.38
C GLU A 47 10.12 -16.84 16.48
N ALA A 48 10.93 -16.34 17.40
CA ALA A 48 10.50 -15.43 18.45
C ALA A 48 9.90 -14.12 17.88
N SER A 49 10.44 -13.63 16.78
CA SER A 49 9.90 -12.48 16.06
C SER A 49 8.62 -12.80 15.30
N ARG A 50 8.41 -14.06 14.97
CA ARG A 50 7.22 -14.56 14.28
C ARG A 50 5.99 -14.61 15.18
N THR A 51 6.19 -14.80 16.47
CA THR A 51 5.13 -14.94 17.47
C THR A 51 4.88 -13.68 18.29
N ALA A 52 5.85 -12.75 18.32
CA ALA A 52 5.75 -11.51 19.06
C ALA A 52 5.13 -10.41 18.22
N ARG A 53 3.90 -10.02 18.56
CA ARG A 53 3.23 -8.88 17.92
C ARG A 53 4.04 -7.60 18.14
N GLY A 54 4.36 -6.92 17.06
CA GLY A 54 4.85 -5.53 17.10
C GLY A 54 6.33 -5.32 17.32
N THR A 55 7.17 -6.36 17.26
CA THR A 55 8.60 -6.17 17.49
C THR A 55 9.50 -6.63 16.34
N ALA A 56 8.93 -7.24 15.32
CA ALA A 56 9.76 -8.19 14.63
C ALA A 56 10.63 -7.62 13.53
N ILE A 57 10.08 -6.96 12.55
CA ILE A 57 10.83 -6.64 11.34
C ILE A 57 11.60 -5.34 11.48
N VAL A 58 11.00 -4.33 12.10
CA VAL A 58 11.65 -3.03 12.35
C VAL A 58 12.94 -3.21 13.14
N ASN A 59 12.97 -4.15 14.08
CA ASN A 59 14.15 -4.45 14.89
C ASN A 59 15.22 -5.28 14.16
N LEU A 60 14.84 -5.98 13.07
CA LEU A 60 15.79 -6.73 12.24
C LEU A 60 16.50 -5.84 11.21
N LEU A 61 15.91 -4.70 10.90
CA LEU A 61 16.46 -3.74 9.96
C LEU A 61 17.18 -2.62 10.70
N GLN A 62 18.33 -2.21 10.18
CA GLN A 62 19.07 -1.08 10.71
C GLN A 62 18.55 0.24 10.14
N LEU A 63 17.32 0.59 10.53
CA LEU A 63 16.71 1.83 10.10
C LEU A 63 17.34 3.04 10.77
N ALA A 64 17.51 4.13 10.03
CA ALA A 64 17.91 5.42 10.56
C ALA A 64 16.79 6.01 11.45
N PRO A 65 17.10 6.99 12.32
CA PRO A 65 16.05 7.75 13.00
C PRO A 65 15.07 8.35 11.99
N GLU A 66 13.78 8.23 12.27
CA GLU A 66 12.68 8.69 11.38
C GLU A 66 12.54 7.97 10.03
N GLU A 67 13.35 6.97 9.76
CA GLU A 67 13.17 6.08 8.62
C GLU A 67 12.03 5.10 8.91
N LYS A 68 11.07 5.00 7.97
CA LYS A 68 9.87 4.18 8.12
C LYS A 68 9.65 3.32 6.89
N ILE A 69 9.17 2.11 7.11
CA ILE A 69 8.78 1.22 6.02
C ILE A 69 7.49 1.76 5.38
N THR A 70 7.53 2.02 4.08
CA THR A 70 6.39 2.53 3.30
C THR A 70 5.80 1.48 2.36
N ALA A 71 6.58 0.46 2.00
CA ALA A 71 6.10 -0.63 1.17
C ALA A 71 6.88 -1.92 1.46
N THR A 72 6.20 -3.04 1.32
CA THR A 72 6.81 -4.37 1.42
C THR A 72 6.42 -5.18 0.19
N ILE A 73 7.42 -5.73 -0.49
CA ILE A 73 7.25 -6.56 -1.68
C ILE A 73 7.84 -7.94 -1.42
N SER A 74 7.04 -8.97 -1.64
CA SER A 74 7.50 -10.36 -1.63
C SER A 74 7.91 -10.76 -3.04
N ILE A 75 9.14 -11.26 -3.19
CA ILE A 75 9.68 -11.67 -4.49
C ILE A 75 10.19 -13.11 -4.37
N LYS A 76 9.66 -13.99 -5.21
CA LYS A 76 10.11 -15.39 -5.31
C LYS A 76 11.35 -15.50 -6.20
N GLU A 77 11.32 -14.82 -7.34
CA GLU A 77 12.39 -14.78 -8.33
C GLU A 77 12.58 -13.38 -8.87
N PHE A 78 13.84 -13.00 -9.06
CA PHE A 78 14.19 -11.75 -9.74
C PHE A 78 14.18 -11.98 -11.26
N ALA A 79 12.98 -12.08 -11.83
CA ALA A 79 12.78 -12.42 -13.23
C ALA A 79 12.84 -11.19 -14.15
N GLU A 80 13.29 -11.39 -15.39
CA GLU A 80 13.19 -10.39 -16.44
C GLU A 80 11.71 -10.12 -16.78
N GLY A 81 11.42 -8.89 -17.25
CA GLY A 81 10.06 -8.47 -17.58
C GLY A 81 9.21 -8.06 -16.39
N GLN A 82 9.77 -8.10 -15.20
CA GLN A 82 9.15 -7.61 -13.96
C GLN A 82 9.83 -6.33 -13.51
N TYR A 83 9.02 -5.39 -13.02
CA TYR A 83 9.49 -4.06 -12.59
C TYR A 83 8.99 -3.74 -11.20
N LEU A 84 9.73 -2.86 -10.54
CA LEU A 84 9.25 -2.14 -9.37
C LEU A 84 8.90 -0.71 -9.79
N PHE A 85 7.64 -0.38 -9.66
CA PHE A 85 7.11 0.95 -9.94
C PHE A 85 6.97 1.71 -8.63
N MET A 86 7.59 2.88 -8.56
CA MET A 86 7.70 3.67 -7.34
C MET A 86 7.03 5.02 -7.50
N ALA A 87 6.45 5.53 -6.43
CA ALA A 87 5.89 6.88 -6.40
C ALA A 87 6.32 7.61 -5.14
N THR A 88 6.55 8.90 -5.29
CA THR A 88 6.93 9.78 -4.19
C THR A 88 5.79 10.73 -3.81
N LYS A 89 5.90 11.30 -2.64
CA LYS A 89 4.98 12.30 -2.09
C LYS A 89 4.79 13.52 -3.00
N LYS A 90 5.86 13.95 -3.68
CA LYS A 90 5.81 15.08 -4.62
C LYS A 90 5.40 14.72 -6.05
N GLY A 91 4.98 13.49 -6.28
CA GLY A 91 4.43 13.07 -7.58
C GLY A 91 5.46 12.58 -8.57
N ILE A 92 6.67 12.26 -8.13
CA ILE A 92 7.70 11.64 -8.95
C ILE A 92 7.44 10.15 -9.03
N VAL A 93 7.63 9.56 -10.21
CA VAL A 93 7.50 8.13 -10.44
C VAL A 93 8.75 7.57 -11.10
N LYS A 94 9.00 6.30 -10.86
CA LYS A 94 10.16 5.59 -11.39
C LYS A 94 9.79 4.14 -11.64
N LYS A 95 10.29 3.58 -12.74
CA LYS A 95 10.16 2.15 -13.04
C LYS A 95 11.56 1.56 -13.22
N THR A 96 11.86 0.52 -12.46
CA THR A 96 13.18 -0.13 -12.48
C THR A 96 12.99 -1.65 -12.56
N PRO A 97 13.77 -2.35 -13.40
CA PRO A 97 13.70 -3.81 -13.44
C PRO A 97 13.95 -4.43 -12.07
N VAL A 98 13.20 -5.44 -11.73
CA VAL A 98 13.36 -6.20 -10.48
C VAL A 98 14.78 -6.74 -10.35
N THR A 99 15.40 -7.13 -11.47
CA THR A 99 16.76 -7.65 -11.52
C THR A 99 17.84 -6.67 -11.02
N ASP A 100 17.56 -5.36 -11.03
CA ASP A 100 18.49 -4.35 -10.48
C ASP A 100 18.56 -4.39 -8.94
N TYR A 101 17.68 -5.14 -8.30
CA TYR A 101 17.60 -5.27 -6.83
C TYR A 101 18.11 -6.62 -6.31
N VAL A 102 18.67 -7.46 -7.18
CA VAL A 102 19.14 -8.80 -6.80
C VAL A 102 20.27 -8.77 -5.76
N ASN A 103 21.07 -7.73 -5.75
CA ASN A 103 22.21 -7.57 -4.84
C ASN A 103 21.88 -6.78 -3.55
N VAL A 104 20.63 -6.47 -3.31
CA VAL A 104 20.20 -5.80 -2.07
C VAL A 104 20.46 -6.74 -0.90
N ARG A 105 21.04 -6.20 0.16
CA ARG A 105 21.42 -6.92 1.37
C ARG A 105 20.61 -6.43 2.59
N LYS A 106 20.78 -7.13 3.70
CA LYS A 106 20.17 -6.78 4.99
C LYS A 106 20.53 -5.37 5.46
N GLY A 107 21.71 -4.86 5.14
CA GLY A 107 22.15 -3.50 5.47
C GLY A 107 21.56 -2.38 4.63
N GLY A 108 20.79 -2.72 3.60
CA GLY A 108 20.10 -1.76 2.75
C GLY A 108 20.94 -1.16 1.64
N LEU A 109 20.23 -0.72 0.60
CA LEU A 109 20.79 0.04 -0.53
C LEU A 109 19.81 1.15 -0.92
N ALA A 110 20.28 2.13 -1.68
CA ALA A 110 19.38 3.10 -2.29
C ALA A 110 18.45 2.42 -3.29
N ALA A 111 17.14 2.59 -3.11
CA ALA A 111 16.12 2.11 -4.04
C ALA A 111 15.88 3.11 -5.17
N MET A 112 16.05 4.39 -4.86
CA MET A 112 16.01 5.52 -5.78
C MET A 112 16.78 6.69 -5.15
N THR A 113 17.14 7.66 -5.95
CA THR A 113 17.64 8.93 -5.45
C THR A 113 16.47 9.91 -5.33
N LEU A 114 16.12 10.26 -4.11
CA LEU A 114 15.04 11.21 -3.85
C LEU A 114 15.49 12.65 -4.15
N ARG A 115 14.56 13.46 -4.62
CA ARG A 115 14.73 14.91 -4.69
C ARG A 115 14.63 15.51 -3.30
N GLU A 116 15.10 16.75 -3.16
CA GLU A 116 15.05 17.46 -1.89
C GLU A 116 13.64 17.53 -1.32
N ASP A 117 13.52 17.28 -0.03
CA ASP A 117 12.26 17.30 0.73
C ASP A 117 11.17 16.33 0.21
N ASP A 118 11.54 15.31 -0.52
CA ASP A 118 10.62 14.29 -0.99
C ASP A 118 10.74 12.99 -0.21
N GLU A 119 9.71 12.16 -0.29
CA GLU A 119 9.64 10.86 0.36
C GLU A 119 9.09 9.82 -0.61
N LEU A 120 9.67 8.62 -0.59
CA LEU A 120 9.07 7.46 -1.24
C LEU A 120 7.85 7.01 -0.44
N ILE A 121 6.70 6.90 -1.09
CA ILE A 121 5.46 6.53 -0.40
C ILE A 121 4.92 5.16 -0.78
N GLU A 122 5.19 4.69 -1.98
CA GLU A 122 4.61 3.45 -2.49
C GLU A 122 5.52 2.77 -3.50
N VAL A 123 5.53 1.43 -3.47
CA VAL A 123 6.19 0.58 -4.46
C VAL A 123 5.26 -0.55 -4.83
N LYS A 124 5.08 -0.80 -6.11
CA LYS A 124 4.26 -1.90 -6.65
C LYS A 124 5.06 -2.67 -7.68
N ARG A 125 4.85 -3.98 -7.75
CA ARG A 125 5.40 -4.80 -8.82
C ARG A 125 4.52 -4.71 -10.07
N THR A 126 5.12 -4.46 -11.22
CA THR A 126 4.45 -4.32 -12.51
C THR A 126 5.13 -5.17 -13.58
N ASN A 127 4.53 -5.27 -14.76
CA ASN A 127 4.98 -6.13 -15.85
C ASN A 127 4.80 -5.50 -17.24
N ASP A 128 4.81 -4.17 -17.34
CA ASP A 128 4.53 -3.38 -18.53
C ASP A 128 3.06 -3.35 -19.01
N GLU A 129 2.15 -3.95 -18.26
CA GLU A 129 0.73 -4.07 -18.66
C GLU A 129 -0.22 -3.28 -17.77
N LYS A 130 0.28 -2.57 -16.76
CA LYS A 130 -0.56 -1.93 -15.75
C LYS A 130 -0.85 -0.48 -16.06
N ASP A 131 -2.05 -0.04 -15.68
CA ASP A 131 -2.36 1.37 -15.52
C ASP A 131 -2.06 1.78 -14.07
N ILE A 132 -1.46 2.94 -13.95
CA ILE A 132 -1.07 3.55 -12.67
C ILE A 132 -2.09 4.62 -12.29
N PHE A 133 -2.53 4.58 -11.05
CA PHE A 133 -3.37 5.61 -10.43
C PHE A 133 -2.57 6.31 -9.35
N LEU A 134 -2.40 7.62 -9.47
CA LEU A 134 -1.85 8.47 -8.41
C LEU A 134 -2.99 9.32 -7.85
N VAL A 135 -3.15 9.31 -6.54
CA VAL A 135 -4.21 10.06 -5.86
C VAL A 135 -3.59 11.01 -4.85
N THR A 136 -4.10 12.24 -4.80
CA THR A 136 -3.56 13.30 -3.94
C THR A 136 -4.46 13.62 -2.76
N LYS A 137 -3.89 14.25 -1.75
CA LYS A 137 -4.63 14.67 -0.55
C LYS A 137 -5.72 15.69 -0.85
N TYR A 138 -5.56 16.51 -1.90
CA TYR A 138 -6.59 17.47 -2.33
C TYR A 138 -7.64 16.86 -3.26
N GLY A 139 -7.64 15.55 -3.43
CA GLY A 139 -8.69 14.85 -4.16
C GLY A 139 -8.52 14.84 -5.67
N MET A 140 -7.29 14.90 -6.16
CA MET A 140 -6.97 14.74 -7.58
C MET A 140 -6.48 13.32 -7.86
N CYS A 141 -6.75 12.81 -9.05
CA CYS A 141 -6.30 11.51 -9.50
C CYS A 141 -5.85 11.58 -10.96
N ILE A 142 -4.72 10.96 -11.26
CA ILE A 142 -4.29 10.71 -12.63
C ILE A 142 -4.18 9.22 -12.87
N ARG A 143 -4.68 8.76 -14.01
CA ARG A 143 -4.52 7.41 -14.54
C ARG A 143 -3.66 7.46 -15.79
N PHE A 144 -2.57 6.71 -15.84
CA PHE A 144 -1.72 6.60 -17.02
C PHE A 144 -1.16 5.18 -17.14
N HIS A 145 -0.81 4.78 -18.36
CA HIS A 145 -0.19 3.48 -18.59
C HIS A 145 1.28 3.49 -18.16
N GLU A 146 1.74 2.42 -17.51
CA GLU A 146 3.12 2.35 -17.00
C GLU A 146 4.20 2.46 -18.08
N LYS A 147 3.88 2.13 -19.34
CA LYS A 147 4.79 2.29 -20.47
C LYS A 147 5.13 3.76 -20.79
N ASP A 148 4.34 4.71 -20.28
CA ASP A 148 4.68 6.12 -20.37
C ASP A 148 5.93 6.48 -19.55
N VAL A 149 6.32 5.60 -18.65
CA VAL A 149 7.53 5.75 -17.84
C VAL A 149 8.60 4.79 -18.35
N ARG A 150 9.69 5.36 -18.85
CA ARG A 150 10.85 4.56 -19.30
C ARG A 150 11.48 3.85 -18.10
N SER A 151 11.83 2.59 -18.29
CA SER A 151 12.62 1.84 -17.32
C SER A 151 14.01 2.46 -17.14
N THR A 152 14.41 2.67 -15.89
CA THR A 152 15.70 3.27 -15.53
C THR A 152 16.37 2.47 -14.42
N GLY A 153 17.66 2.72 -14.20
CA GLY A 153 18.43 2.02 -13.18
C GLY A 153 18.02 2.34 -11.74
N ARG A 154 18.50 1.53 -10.82
CA ARG A 154 18.13 1.57 -9.40
C ARG A 154 18.32 2.93 -8.73
N VAL A 155 19.38 3.66 -9.04
CA VAL A 155 19.70 4.95 -8.39
C VAL A 155 19.17 6.17 -9.13
N SER A 156 18.37 6.00 -10.18
CA SER A 156 17.77 7.12 -10.90
C SER A 156 16.76 7.87 -10.04
N MET A 157 16.54 9.14 -10.37
CA MET A 157 15.66 10.04 -9.63
C MET A 157 14.19 9.95 -10.05
N GLY A 158 13.92 9.36 -11.20
CA GLY A 158 12.57 9.29 -11.75
C GLY A 158 12.13 10.52 -12.53
N VAL A 159 10.87 10.51 -12.92
CA VAL A 159 10.23 11.53 -13.76
C VAL A 159 8.93 12.00 -13.11
N ILE A 160 8.40 13.14 -13.56
CA ILE A 160 7.12 13.64 -13.08
C ILE A 160 6.00 12.70 -13.53
N GLY A 161 5.32 12.08 -12.55
CA GLY A 161 4.13 11.28 -12.80
C GLY A 161 2.86 12.11 -12.78
N MET A 162 2.81 13.10 -11.91
CA MET A 162 1.67 13.99 -11.74
C MET A 162 2.15 15.42 -11.39
N ASN A 163 1.56 16.40 -12.02
CA ASN A 163 1.81 17.81 -11.73
C ASN A 163 0.90 18.26 -10.60
N LEU A 164 1.46 18.47 -9.42
CA LEU A 164 0.72 18.81 -8.21
C LEU A 164 0.50 20.32 -8.09
N SER A 165 -0.66 20.71 -7.56
CA SER A 165 -0.92 22.08 -7.11
C SER A 165 -0.08 22.39 -5.86
N ASP A 166 0.11 23.67 -5.57
CA ASP A 166 0.81 24.11 -4.37
C ASP A 166 0.24 23.47 -3.10
N GLY A 167 1.13 22.90 -2.30
CA GLY A 167 0.77 22.25 -1.05
C GLY A 167 0.14 20.87 -1.18
N ASP A 168 -0.16 20.40 -2.39
CA ASP A 168 -0.72 19.08 -2.59
C ASP A 168 0.36 17.98 -2.52
N GLU A 169 -0.06 16.78 -2.19
CA GLU A 169 0.81 15.62 -2.05
C GLU A 169 0.12 14.37 -2.58
N VAL A 170 0.88 13.47 -3.19
CA VAL A 170 0.39 12.13 -3.50
C VAL A 170 0.26 11.34 -2.20
N VAL A 171 -0.89 10.75 -1.97
CA VAL A 171 -1.17 9.92 -0.79
C VAL A 171 -1.17 8.43 -1.10
N GLY A 172 -1.27 8.04 -2.36
CA GLY A 172 -1.23 6.63 -2.75
C GLY A 172 -1.05 6.42 -4.24
N MET A 173 -0.49 5.28 -4.56
CA MET A 173 -0.37 4.75 -5.91
C MET A 173 -1.00 3.37 -5.97
N GLN A 174 -1.88 3.15 -6.93
CA GLN A 174 -2.59 1.89 -7.10
C GLN A 174 -2.51 1.41 -8.55
N LEU A 175 -2.76 0.13 -8.77
CA LEU A 175 -2.77 -0.50 -10.10
C LEU A 175 -4.19 -0.88 -10.47
N ASP A 176 -4.56 -0.72 -11.74
CA ASP A 176 -5.87 -1.07 -12.29
C ASP A 176 -6.28 -2.54 -12.07
N THR A 177 -5.31 -3.43 -11.99
CA THR A 177 -5.55 -4.86 -11.80
C THR A 177 -5.87 -5.27 -10.35
N GLN A 178 -5.79 -4.35 -9.40
CA GLN A 178 -6.07 -4.65 -7.99
C GLN A 178 -7.58 -4.81 -7.69
N GLY A 179 -8.43 -4.28 -8.54
CA GLY A 179 -9.88 -4.36 -8.36
C GLY A 179 -10.64 -3.48 -9.33
N LYS A 180 -11.93 -3.37 -9.11
CA LYS A 180 -12.87 -2.63 -9.95
C LYS A 180 -13.14 -1.21 -9.47
N TYR A 181 -12.88 -0.93 -8.20
CA TYR A 181 -13.25 0.33 -7.57
C TYR A 181 -12.05 1.02 -6.92
N LEU A 182 -12.05 2.35 -7.01
CA LEU A 182 -11.17 3.21 -6.24
C LEU A 182 -11.87 3.58 -4.93
N LEU A 183 -11.32 3.13 -3.82
CA LEU A 183 -11.72 3.58 -2.49
C LEU A 183 -10.92 4.81 -2.12
N THR A 184 -11.60 5.89 -1.75
CA THR A 184 -11.00 7.09 -1.18
C THR A 184 -11.58 7.36 0.20
N VAL A 185 -10.72 7.62 1.17
CA VAL A 185 -11.09 7.90 2.55
C VAL A 185 -10.47 9.23 2.98
N SER A 186 -11.26 10.07 3.64
CA SER A 186 -10.85 11.39 4.10
C SER A 186 -10.44 11.40 5.57
N GLU A 187 -9.76 12.45 5.99
CA GLU A 187 -9.30 12.66 7.38
C GLU A 187 -10.43 12.53 8.41
N LYS A 188 -11.61 13.04 8.09
CA LYS A 188 -12.75 13.04 9.01
C LYS A 188 -13.63 11.80 8.90
N GLY A 189 -13.14 10.74 8.27
CA GLY A 189 -13.80 9.43 8.27
C GLY A 189 -14.88 9.24 7.22
N MET A 190 -14.91 10.07 6.20
CA MET A 190 -15.80 9.91 5.07
C MET A 190 -15.11 9.17 3.93
N GLY A 191 -15.87 8.46 3.12
CA GLY A 191 -15.29 7.71 2.01
C GLY A 191 -16.33 7.18 1.04
N LYS A 192 -15.82 6.63 -0.07
CA LYS A 192 -16.65 6.11 -1.15
C LYS A 192 -15.86 5.16 -2.03
N LEU A 193 -16.58 4.37 -2.80
CA LEU A 193 -16.07 3.64 -3.95
C LEU A 193 -16.42 4.40 -5.23
N THR A 194 -15.48 4.48 -6.15
CA THR A 194 -15.70 5.05 -7.49
C THR A 194 -15.30 4.01 -8.52
N ASP A 195 -16.13 3.77 -9.52
CA ASP A 195 -15.83 2.84 -10.60
C ASP A 195 -14.59 3.33 -11.36
N LEU A 196 -13.65 2.43 -11.64
CA LEU A 196 -12.43 2.79 -12.38
C LEU A 196 -12.71 3.29 -13.79
N GLU A 197 -13.84 2.92 -14.39
CA GLU A 197 -14.24 3.40 -15.70
C GLU A 197 -14.50 4.91 -15.76
N GLU A 198 -14.71 5.56 -14.61
CA GLU A 198 -14.82 7.02 -14.55
C GLU A 198 -13.49 7.74 -14.77
N PHE A 199 -12.38 7.01 -14.80
CA PHE A 199 -11.04 7.55 -15.00
C PHE A 199 -10.50 7.15 -16.37
N THR A 200 -10.40 8.12 -17.26
CA THR A 200 -9.77 7.92 -18.57
C THR A 200 -8.26 7.96 -18.44
N ALA A 201 -7.57 7.03 -19.10
CA ALA A 201 -6.12 7.03 -19.13
C ALA A 201 -5.61 8.30 -19.86
N GLN A 202 -4.66 8.98 -19.22
CA GLN A 202 -4.02 10.20 -19.72
C GLN A 202 -2.51 9.94 -19.89
N ILE A 203 -1.81 10.90 -20.46
CA ILE A 203 -0.35 10.90 -20.44
C ILE A 203 0.12 11.32 -19.05
N ARG A 204 1.17 10.66 -18.52
CA ARG A 204 1.76 11.05 -17.24
C ARG A 204 2.18 12.51 -17.21
N GLY A 205 2.28 13.08 -16.04
CA GLY A 205 2.78 14.44 -15.83
C GLY A 205 1.71 15.53 -15.90
N GLY A 206 0.46 15.16 -16.18
CA GLY A 206 -0.68 16.07 -16.12
C GLY A 206 -1.17 16.30 -14.70
N LYS A 207 -2.18 17.18 -14.57
CA LYS A 207 -2.82 17.47 -13.28
C LYS A 207 -3.84 16.42 -12.84
N GLY A 208 -4.28 15.57 -13.74
CA GLY A 208 -5.34 14.61 -13.48
C GLY A 208 -6.72 15.25 -13.42
N VAL A 209 -7.65 14.53 -12.80
CA VAL A 209 -9.04 14.92 -12.63
C VAL A 209 -9.43 14.84 -11.16
N LYS A 210 -10.51 15.51 -10.76
CA LYS A 210 -11.04 15.37 -9.41
C LYS A 210 -11.55 13.95 -9.18
N CYS A 211 -11.15 13.34 -8.09
CA CYS A 211 -11.64 12.05 -7.64
C CYS A 211 -12.37 12.12 -6.30
N TYR A 212 -12.31 13.25 -5.63
CA TYR A 212 -12.97 13.48 -4.34
C TYR A 212 -13.30 14.95 -4.18
N LYS A 213 -14.51 15.25 -3.75
CA LYS A 213 -14.91 16.62 -3.43
C LYS A 213 -14.50 16.94 -2.00
N ILE A 214 -13.41 17.70 -1.85
CA ILE A 214 -12.92 18.13 -0.54
C ILE A 214 -13.87 19.19 0.03
N MET A 215 -14.26 19.00 1.28
CA MET A 215 -15.10 19.92 2.05
C MET A 215 -14.53 20.05 3.47
N GLU A 216 -14.95 21.07 4.21
CA GLU A 216 -14.56 21.22 5.61
C GLU A 216 -14.98 20.00 6.44
N LYS A 217 -16.16 19.45 6.19
CA LYS A 217 -16.67 18.26 6.89
C LYS A 217 -15.91 16.97 6.57
N THR A 218 -15.17 16.91 5.46
CA THR A 218 -14.41 15.70 5.08
C THR A 218 -12.95 15.80 5.49
N GLY A 219 -12.35 16.99 5.42
CA GLY A 219 -10.90 17.13 5.41
C GLY A 219 -10.29 16.60 4.11
N ASN A 220 -8.98 16.46 4.08
CA ASN A 220 -8.24 15.96 2.93
C ASN A 220 -8.35 14.43 2.79
N VAL A 221 -8.06 13.92 1.60
CA VAL A 221 -7.92 12.47 1.38
C VAL A 221 -6.66 11.98 2.08
N VAL A 222 -6.78 10.91 2.84
CA VAL A 222 -5.66 10.28 3.57
C VAL A 222 -5.38 8.85 3.16
N GLY A 223 -6.36 8.17 2.58
CA GLY A 223 -6.22 6.78 2.19
C GLY A 223 -6.85 6.48 0.86
N VAL A 224 -6.18 5.65 0.08
CA VAL A 224 -6.65 5.18 -1.21
C VAL A 224 -6.30 3.72 -1.41
N LYS A 225 -7.25 2.95 -1.93
CA LYS A 225 -7.05 1.56 -2.36
C LYS A 225 -7.85 1.29 -3.63
N ILE A 226 -7.33 0.48 -4.52
CA ILE A 226 -8.13 -0.16 -5.56
C ILE A 226 -8.45 -1.57 -5.10
N LEU A 227 -9.74 -1.90 -5.08
CA LEU A 227 -10.23 -3.15 -4.52
C LEU A 227 -11.62 -3.50 -5.08
N ASN A 228 -12.17 -4.61 -4.64
CA ASN A 228 -13.50 -5.07 -4.99
C ASN A 228 -14.45 -5.02 -3.78
N LYS A 229 -15.74 -5.18 -4.02
CA LYS A 229 -16.76 -5.16 -2.96
C LYS A 229 -16.61 -6.31 -1.97
N GLU A 230 -16.04 -7.43 -2.36
CA GLU A 230 -15.81 -8.59 -1.51
C GLU A 230 -14.67 -8.37 -0.50
N ASN A 231 -13.87 -7.33 -0.71
CA ASN A 231 -12.75 -7.02 0.15
C ASN A 231 -13.19 -6.33 1.44
N GLU A 232 -12.35 -6.44 2.44
CA GLU A 232 -12.49 -5.72 3.71
C GLU A 232 -11.31 -4.78 3.90
N ILE A 233 -11.54 -3.70 4.63
CA ILE A 233 -10.52 -2.71 4.98
C ILE A 233 -10.46 -2.47 6.47
N LEU A 234 -9.30 -2.05 6.93
CA LEU A 234 -9.09 -1.50 8.26
C LEU A 234 -8.92 0.01 8.15
N LEU A 235 -9.65 0.77 8.95
CA LEU A 235 -9.42 2.19 9.14
C LEU A 235 -8.74 2.38 10.50
N ILE A 236 -7.67 3.15 10.51
CA ILE A 236 -6.86 3.41 11.70
C ILE A 236 -6.85 4.91 11.94
N ASN A 237 -7.30 5.34 13.13
CA ASN A 237 -7.30 6.76 13.46
C ASN A 237 -6.01 7.20 14.16
N THR A 238 -5.88 8.49 14.40
CA THR A 238 -4.69 9.10 15.04
C THR A 238 -4.48 8.68 16.49
N GLU A 239 -5.47 8.10 17.14
CA GLU A 239 -5.36 7.52 18.51
C GLU A 239 -5.03 6.02 18.49
N GLY A 240 -4.87 5.43 17.30
CA GLY A 240 -4.57 4.01 17.15
C GLY A 240 -5.77 3.09 17.23
N ILE A 241 -6.99 3.62 17.21
CA ILE A 241 -8.21 2.82 17.16
C ILE A 241 -8.38 2.29 15.74
N VAL A 242 -8.60 0.99 15.64
CA VAL A 242 -8.78 0.27 14.37
C VAL A 242 -10.22 -0.21 14.27
N ILE A 243 -10.87 0.07 13.16
CA ILE A 243 -12.16 -0.52 12.82
C ILE A 243 -12.04 -1.29 11.50
N ARG A 244 -12.82 -2.37 11.41
CA ARG A 244 -12.93 -3.20 10.21
C ARG A 244 -14.23 -2.90 9.49
N ILE A 245 -14.16 -2.66 8.19
CA ILE A 245 -15.30 -2.33 7.34
C ILE A 245 -15.31 -3.26 6.12
N GLU A 246 -16.48 -3.80 5.81
CA GLU A 246 -16.70 -4.52 4.57
C GLU A 246 -16.97 -3.54 3.43
N CYS A 247 -16.24 -3.69 2.32
CA CYS A 247 -16.38 -2.78 1.17
C CYS A 247 -17.75 -2.87 0.52
N GLU A 248 -18.46 -3.98 0.70
CA GLU A 248 -19.86 -4.13 0.25
C GLU A 248 -20.79 -3.09 0.88
N ASP A 249 -20.49 -2.64 2.08
CA ASP A 249 -21.27 -1.63 2.81
C ASP A 249 -20.92 -0.19 2.41
N ILE A 250 -19.90 0.00 1.55
CA ILE A 250 -19.48 1.32 1.10
C ILE A 250 -20.19 1.69 -0.20
N SER A 251 -20.80 2.87 -0.22
CA SER A 251 -21.53 3.36 -1.39
C SER A 251 -20.63 3.60 -2.59
N ILE A 252 -21.10 3.18 -3.76
CA ILE A 252 -20.49 3.52 -5.05
C ILE A 252 -21.07 4.87 -5.48
N LEU A 253 -20.20 5.85 -5.62
CA LEU A 253 -20.59 7.22 -5.95
C LEU A 253 -19.75 7.75 -7.11
N GLY A 254 -20.22 8.83 -7.69
CA GLY A 254 -19.52 9.51 -8.77
C GLY A 254 -18.18 10.11 -8.35
N ARG A 255 -17.35 10.38 -9.33
CA ARG A 255 -15.98 10.88 -9.16
C ARG A 255 -15.91 12.17 -8.34
N VAL A 256 -16.80 13.13 -8.57
CA VAL A 256 -16.80 14.44 -7.91
C VAL A 256 -17.85 14.47 -6.78
N THR A 257 -17.67 13.61 -5.78
CA THR A 257 -18.51 13.56 -4.58
C THR A 257 -17.66 13.41 -3.33
N SER A 258 -18.26 13.72 -2.17
CA SER A 258 -17.57 13.71 -0.86
C SER A 258 -17.69 12.39 -0.10
N GLY A 259 -18.45 11.43 -0.62
CA GLY A 259 -18.64 10.15 0.06
C GLY A 259 -19.62 10.21 1.22
N VAL A 260 -19.62 9.15 2.01
CA VAL A 260 -20.46 8.94 3.19
C VAL A 260 -19.60 8.66 4.41
N LYS A 261 -20.18 8.79 5.60
CA LYS A 261 -19.45 8.51 6.84
C LYS A 261 -19.15 7.00 6.94
N LEU A 262 -17.87 6.66 7.09
CA LEU A 262 -17.39 5.31 7.32
C LEU A 262 -16.99 5.08 8.77
N MET A 263 -16.46 6.11 9.43
CA MET A 263 -15.99 6.08 10.80
C MET A 263 -16.31 7.40 11.48
N ASP A 264 -16.79 7.33 12.72
CA ASP A 264 -16.94 8.51 13.55
C ASP A 264 -15.63 8.80 14.28
N VAL A 265 -14.99 9.92 13.96
CA VAL A 265 -13.66 10.23 14.49
C VAL A 265 -13.68 11.20 15.67
N GLY A 266 -14.75 11.96 15.87
CA GLY A 266 -14.82 13.00 16.92
C GLY A 266 -13.97 14.24 16.63
N GLU A 267 -13.91 15.17 17.58
CA GLU A 267 -13.10 16.37 17.47
C GLU A 267 -11.62 16.08 17.61
N ASN A 268 -10.78 16.73 16.79
CA ASN A 268 -9.32 16.62 16.81
C ASN A 268 -8.73 15.24 16.53
N ILE A 269 -9.57 14.27 16.19
CA ILE A 269 -9.15 12.92 15.82
C ILE A 269 -9.37 12.76 14.31
N LYS A 270 -8.40 12.18 13.63
CA LYS A 270 -8.46 11.98 12.17
C LYS A 270 -8.22 10.52 11.84
N VAL A 271 -8.74 10.09 10.69
CA VAL A 271 -8.24 8.86 10.07
C VAL A 271 -6.79 9.10 9.67
N ALA A 272 -5.93 8.20 10.05
CA ALA A 272 -4.51 8.33 9.79
C ALA A 272 -4.04 7.43 8.65
N SER A 273 -4.61 6.23 8.53
CA SER A 273 -4.30 5.31 7.43
C SER A 273 -5.41 4.30 7.22
N ILE A 274 -5.36 3.63 6.07
CA ILE A 274 -6.21 2.50 5.74
C ILE A 274 -5.35 1.32 5.30
N ALA A 275 -5.83 0.11 5.55
CA ALA A 275 -5.18 -1.11 5.11
C ALA A 275 -6.21 -2.07 4.54
N ARG A 276 -5.85 -2.79 3.49
CA ARG A 276 -6.69 -3.85 2.94
C ARG A 276 -6.45 -5.15 3.69
N VAL A 277 -7.53 -5.79 4.12
CA VAL A 277 -7.47 -7.16 4.63
C VAL A 277 -7.31 -8.11 3.44
N LYS A 278 -6.20 -8.84 3.38
CA LYS A 278 -5.92 -9.69 2.23
C LYS A 278 -6.71 -10.99 2.25
N GLU A 279 -7.28 -11.36 1.11
CA GLU A 279 -8.03 -12.61 0.92
C GLU A 279 -7.19 -13.87 1.14
N GLU A 280 -5.89 -13.80 0.86
CA GLU A 280 -4.96 -14.91 1.04
C GLU A 280 -4.91 -15.41 2.49
N SER A 281 -5.11 -14.54 3.49
CA SER A 281 -5.19 -14.95 4.88
C SER A 281 -6.49 -15.72 5.17
N LYS A 282 -7.60 -15.39 4.52
CA LYS A 282 -8.87 -16.13 4.65
C LYS A 282 -8.80 -17.49 3.94
N LYS A 283 -8.23 -17.53 2.73
CA LYS A 283 -8.08 -18.76 1.96
C LYS A 283 -7.11 -19.74 2.62
N SER A 284 -6.01 -19.26 3.20
CA SER A 284 -5.07 -20.13 3.90
C SER A 284 -5.68 -20.74 5.16
N ASP A 285 -6.52 -19.99 5.88
CA ASP A 285 -7.23 -20.50 7.06
C ASP A 285 -8.30 -21.53 6.67
N GLU A 286 -9.05 -21.27 5.60
CA GLU A 286 -10.03 -22.23 5.06
C GLU A 286 -9.36 -23.48 4.48
N ASP A 287 -8.23 -23.33 3.79
CA ASP A 287 -7.47 -24.45 3.25
C ASP A 287 -6.82 -25.28 4.36
N MET A 288 -6.32 -24.64 5.42
CA MET A 288 -5.81 -25.33 6.62
C MET A 288 -6.91 -26.09 7.33
N LEU A 289 -8.10 -25.48 7.50
CA LEU A 289 -9.27 -26.15 8.10
C LEU A 289 -9.70 -27.36 7.27
N LYS A 290 -9.77 -27.24 5.95
CA LYS A 290 -10.10 -28.35 5.04
C LYS A 290 -9.07 -29.47 5.10
N THR A 291 -7.79 -29.13 5.17
CA THR A 291 -6.70 -30.11 5.30
C THR A 291 -6.81 -30.87 6.62
N MET A 292 -7.05 -30.15 7.73
CA MET A 292 -7.26 -30.77 9.05
C MET A 292 -8.49 -31.68 9.09
N GLU A 293 -9.59 -31.27 8.47
CA GLU A 293 -10.81 -32.10 8.37
C GLU A 293 -10.55 -33.38 7.57
N THR A 294 -9.80 -33.29 6.47
CA THR A 294 -9.45 -34.43 5.62
C THR A 294 -8.53 -35.43 6.37
N GLU A 295 -7.54 -34.90 7.09
CA GLU A 295 -6.64 -35.74 7.90
C GLU A 295 -7.39 -36.48 9.03
N LEU A 296 -8.33 -35.77 9.70
CA LEU A 296 -9.17 -36.40 10.75
C LEU A 296 -10.12 -37.47 10.19
N GLU A 297 -10.63 -37.28 8.96
CA GLU A 297 -11.46 -38.29 8.31
C GLU A 297 -10.66 -39.55 7.88
N GLU A 298 -9.39 -39.38 7.50
CA GLU A 298 -8.51 -40.48 7.13
C GLU A 298 -8.04 -41.27 8.35
N GLU A 299 -7.80 -40.61 9.49
CA GLU A 299 -7.44 -41.29 10.76
C GLU A 299 -8.63 -42.03 11.40
N SER A 300 -9.86 -41.70 11.02
CA SER A 300 -11.06 -42.36 11.55
C SER A 300 -11.53 -43.58 10.77
N LYS A 301 -10.85 -43.96 9.68
CA LYS A 301 -11.10 -45.16 8.87
C LYS A 301 -10.11 -46.28 9.16
#